data_58fe8c827ce76581156083a7992f7b92
#
_entry.id   58fe8c827ce76581156083a7992f7b92
#
_cell.length_a   1.000
_cell.length_b   1.000
_cell.length_c   1.000
_cell.angle_alpha   90.00
_cell.angle_beta   90.00
_cell.angle_gamma   90.00
#
_symmetry.space_group_name_H-M   'P 1'
#
loop_
_entity.id
_entity.type
_entity.pdbx_description
1 polymer ?
#
loop_
_entity_poly.entity_id
_entity_poly.type
_entity_poly.pdbx_seq_one_letter_code
_entity_poly.pdbx_strand_id
1 'polypeptide(L)'
;MLDFSRIQNYYIACGYTDMRKQIDGLVAVVELQFRQKLDETSIFLFCGRRADRIKALYWDGTGYVLLYKRLAEKRFQWPRNEQELKLLTKQEFRWLMEGLSIIQKKAFEPGKPGTVC
;
A
#
# COMPACT_ATOMS: atom_id res chain seq x y z
N MET A 1 4.69 7.30 19.57
CA MET A 1 5.43 7.29 18.31
C MET A 1 5.10 6.04 17.52
N LEU A 2 5.00 6.19 16.22
CA LEU A 2 4.66 5.05 15.35
C LEU A 2 5.85 4.12 15.24
N ASP A 3 5.57 2.83 15.35
CA ASP A 3 6.61 1.81 15.26
C ASP A 3 6.16 0.78 14.23
N PHE A 4 6.90 0.69 13.14
CA PHE A 4 6.61 -0.24 12.05
C PHE A 4 7.50 -1.47 12.07
N SER A 5 8.27 -1.65 13.13
CA SER A 5 9.27 -2.73 13.17
C SER A 5 8.63 -4.13 13.12
N ARG A 6 7.38 -4.26 13.53
CA ARG A 6 6.69 -5.55 13.53
C ARG A 6 6.01 -5.87 12.20
N ILE A 7 5.93 -4.90 11.29
CA ILE A 7 5.22 -5.13 10.04
C ILE A 7 6.05 -6.01 9.13
N GLN A 8 5.48 -7.12 8.73
CA GLN A 8 6.08 -8.10 7.85
C GLN A 8 5.31 -8.24 6.54
N ASN A 9 4.03 -7.85 6.56
CA ASN A 9 3.15 -8.03 5.42
C ASN A 9 2.62 -6.68 4.97
N TYR A 10 2.94 -6.33 3.72
CA TYR A 10 2.51 -5.08 3.12
C TYR A 10 1.47 -5.39 2.06
N TYR A 11 0.21 -5.16 2.38
CA TYR A 11 -0.88 -5.41 1.44
C TYR A 11 -1.30 -4.13 0.77
N ILE A 12 -1.67 -4.24 -0.49
CA ILE A 12 -2.34 -3.14 -1.19
C ILE A 12 -3.68 -3.63 -1.73
N ALA A 13 -4.67 -2.77 -1.64
CA ALA A 13 -5.94 -2.99 -2.30
C ALA A 13 -5.81 -2.49 -3.73
N CYS A 14 -5.76 -3.40 -4.69
CA CYS A 14 -5.63 -3.04 -6.10
C CYS A 14 -6.90 -2.31 -6.56
N GLY A 15 -6.77 -1.53 -7.64
CA GLY A 15 -7.83 -0.65 -8.05
C GLY A 15 -7.83 0.61 -7.20
N TYR A 16 -8.97 1.26 -7.05
CA TYR A 16 -9.02 2.44 -6.22
C TYR A 16 -10.07 2.28 -5.14
N THR A 17 -9.85 3.00 -4.05
CA THR A 17 -10.73 3.01 -2.88
C THR A 17 -11.25 4.42 -2.70
N ASP A 18 -12.47 4.54 -2.21
CA ASP A 18 -13.06 5.84 -1.88
C ASP A 18 -12.28 6.45 -0.71
N MET A 19 -11.58 7.54 -0.98
CA MET A 19 -10.73 8.19 0.01
C MET A 19 -11.51 8.93 1.09
N ARG A 20 -12.84 8.95 1.00
CA ARG A 20 -13.66 9.48 2.10
C ARG A 20 -13.78 8.49 3.25
N LYS A 21 -13.47 7.23 3.00
CA LYS A 21 -13.50 6.22 4.06
C LYS A 21 -12.44 6.53 5.12
N GLN A 22 -12.85 6.40 6.35
CA GLN A 22 -11.99 6.57 7.51
C GLN A 22 -11.72 5.20 8.15
N ILE A 23 -11.25 5.20 9.38
CA ILE A 23 -10.84 3.96 10.04
C ILE A 23 -11.92 2.86 9.94
N ASP A 24 -13.12 3.15 10.39
CA ASP A 24 -14.17 2.12 10.42
C ASP A 24 -14.50 1.59 9.03
N GLY A 25 -14.58 2.48 8.06
CA GLY A 25 -14.86 2.06 6.68
C GLY A 25 -13.76 1.20 6.09
N LEU A 26 -12.50 1.54 6.39
CA LEU A 26 -11.37 0.77 5.87
C LEU A 26 -11.18 -0.55 6.62
N VAL A 27 -11.44 -0.58 7.91
CA VAL A 27 -11.47 -1.83 8.67
C VAL A 27 -12.49 -2.78 8.04
N ALA A 28 -13.67 -2.26 7.71
CA ALA A 28 -14.69 -3.09 7.06
C ALA A 28 -14.22 -3.63 5.71
N VAL A 29 -13.51 -2.82 4.93
CA VAL A 29 -12.96 -3.30 3.66
C VAL A 29 -12.00 -4.46 3.89
N VAL A 30 -11.09 -4.33 4.86
CA VAL A 30 -10.13 -5.38 5.15
C VAL A 30 -10.82 -6.65 5.62
N GLU A 31 -11.71 -6.53 6.58
CA GLU A 31 -12.31 -7.70 7.22
C GLU A 31 -13.43 -8.33 6.41
N LEU A 32 -14.29 -7.52 5.84
CA LEU A 32 -15.48 -8.03 5.15
C LEU A 32 -15.26 -8.27 3.66
N GLN A 33 -14.56 -7.36 2.99
CA GLN A 33 -14.33 -7.51 1.55
C GLN A 33 -13.15 -8.43 1.27
N PHE A 34 -12.04 -8.23 1.93
CA PHE A 34 -10.83 -9.01 1.68
C PHE A 34 -10.64 -10.17 2.65
N ARG A 35 -11.47 -10.27 3.66
CA ARG A 35 -11.46 -11.36 4.63
C ARG A 35 -10.09 -11.55 5.28
N GLN A 36 -9.45 -10.44 5.62
CA GLN A 36 -8.17 -10.44 6.31
C GLN A 36 -8.37 -9.95 7.74
N LYS A 37 -7.43 -10.31 8.58
CA LYS A 37 -7.43 -9.88 9.97
C LYS A 37 -6.38 -8.80 10.16
N LEU A 38 -6.75 -7.76 10.91
CA LEU A 38 -5.81 -6.69 11.25
C LEU A 38 -5.04 -7.09 12.51
N ASP A 39 -3.74 -7.21 12.37
CA ASP A 39 -2.86 -7.49 13.49
C ASP A 39 -1.59 -6.66 13.35
N GLU A 40 -0.69 -6.82 14.32
CA GLU A 40 0.51 -5.98 14.40
C GLU A 40 1.54 -6.25 13.30
N THR A 41 1.36 -7.30 12.50
CA THR A 41 2.33 -7.70 11.48
C THR A 41 1.97 -7.23 10.09
N SER A 42 0.80 -6.62 9.90
CA SER A 42 0.31 -6.29 8.57
C SER A 42 -0.14 -4.84 8.47
N ILE A 43 0.19 -4.23 7.34
CA ILE A 43 -0.31 -2.90 7.00
C ILE A 43 -1.07 -3.00 5.68
N PHE A 44 -2.15 -2.25 5.57
CA PHE A 44 -3.03 -2.28 4.40
C PHE A 44 -3.08 -0.90 3.78
N LEU A 45 -2.75 -0.82 2.49
CA LEU A 45 -2.67 0.44 1.77
C LEU A 45 -3.78 0.55 0.75
N PHE A 46 -4.36 1.73 0.67
CA PHE A 46 -5.47 2.05 -0.22
C PHE A 46 -5.13 3.31 -0.99
N CYS A 47 -5.51 3.35 -2.25
CA CYS A 47 -5.21 4.47 -3.11
C CYS A 47 -6.48 5.03 -3.73
N GLY A 48 -6.55 6.33 -3.87
CA GLY A 48 -7.68 6.99 -4.50
C GLY A 48 -7.62 6.92 -6.02
N ARG A 49 -8.71 7.34 -6.66
CA ARG A 49 -8.84 7.28 -8.11
C ARG A 49 -7.74 8.07 -8.82
N ARG A 50 -7.34 9.19 -8.28
CA ARG A 50 -6.31 10.04 -8.91
C ARG A 50 -4.90 9.52 -8.74
N ALA A 51 -4.73 8.50 -7.90
CA ALA A 51 -3.44 7.91 -7.60
C ALA A 51 -2.43 8.89 -6.98
N ASP A 52 -2.88 9.97 -6.40
CA ASP A 52 -2.04 10.93 -5.69
C ASP A 52 -2.20 10.88 -4.18
N ARG A 53 -3.10 10.03 -3.70
CA ARG A 53 -3.42 9.93 -2.27
C ARG A 53 -3.48 8.48 -1.86
N ILE A 54 -2.85 8.17 -0.74
CA ILE A 54 -2.96 6.84 -0.15
C ILE A 54 -3.32 6.97 1.32
N LYS A 55 -3.98 5.95 1.80
CA LYS A 55 -4.22 5.75 3.22
C LYS A 55 -3.65 4.41 3.61
N ALA A 56 -3.01 4.35 4.76
CA ALA A 56 -2.45 3.11 5.28
C ALA A 56 -3.06 2.84 6.63
N LEU A 57 -3.60 1.64 6.77
CA LEU A 57 -4.29 1.22 7.98
C LEU A 57 -3.55 0.07 8.64
N TYR A 58 -3.32 0.16 9.94
CA TYR A 58 -2.79 -0.97 10.66
C TYR A 58 -3.20 -0.94 12.14
N TRP A 59 -3.05 -2.08 12.79
CA TRP A 59 -3.33 -2.26 14.20
C TRP A 59 -2.00 -2.27 14.96
N ASP A 60 -1.83 -1.36 15.92
CA ASP A 60 -0.56 -1.22 16.63
C ASP A 60 -0.50 -1.99 17.96
N GLY A 61 -1.51 -2.82 18.21
CA GLY A 61 -1.60 -3.56 19.46
C GLY A 61 -2.60 -2.95 20.44
N THR A 62 -2.88 -1.66 20.30
CA THR A 62 -3.82 -0.96 21.18
C THR A 62 -4.93 -0.25 20.44
N GLY A 63 -4.76 0.00 19.16
CA GLY A 63 -5.77 0.69 18.38
C GLY A 63 -5.44 0.70 16.92
N TYR A 64 -6.36 1.21 16.12
CA TYR A 64 -6.16 1.37 14.69
C TYR A 64 -5.45 2.68 14.42
N VAL A 65 -4.48 2.61 13.52
CA VAL A 65 -3.74 3.79 13.06
C VAL A 65 -4.02 3.98 11.58
N LEU A 66 -4.38 5.20 11.21
CA LEU A 66 -4.62 5.55 9.82
C LEU A 66 -3.65 6.64 9.42
N LEU A 67 -2.81 6.34 8.45
CA LEU A 67 -1.86 7.30 7.89
C LEU A 67 -2.38 7.77 6.55
N TYR A 68 -2.16 9.04 6.25
CA TYR A 68 -2.62 9.64 5.02
C TYR A 68 -1.47 10.38 4.36
N LYS A 69 -1.26 10.12 3.07
CA LYS A 69 -0.23 10.82 2.31
C LYS A 69 -0.79 11.25 0.97
N ARG A 70 -0.55 12.52 0.63
CA ARG A 70 -0.88 13.07 -0.67
C ARG A 70 0.39 13.55 -1.36
N LEU A 71 0.61 13.09 -2.57
CA LEU A 71 1.74 13.55 -3.37
C LEU A 71 1.43 14.94 -3.92
N ALA A 72 2.44 15.82 -3.89
CA ALA A 72 2.26 17.18 -4.38
C ALA A 72 2.22 17.26 -5.89
N GLU A 73 3.07 16.52 -6.57
CA GLU A 73 3.24 16.66 -8.01
C GLU A 73 3.19 15.36 -8.79
N LYS A 74 3.43 14.23 -8.13
CA LYS A 74 3.51 12.94 -8.80
C LYS A 74 2.31 12.09 -8.45
N ARG A 75 2.23 10.93 -9.08
CA ARG A 75 1.20 9.96 -8.80
C ARG A 75 1.84 8.63 -8.44
N PHE A 76 1.16 7.86 -7.61
CA PHE A 76 1.57 6.51 -7.31
C PHE A 76 1.31 5.63 -8.54
N GLN A 77 2.21 4.69 -8.78
CA GLN A 77 2.01 3.69 -9.84
C GLN A 77 1.23 2.53 -9.26
N TRP A 78 -0.05 2.74 -9.08
CA TRP A 78 -0.92 1.80 -8.37
C TRP A 78 -1.49 0.75 -9.31
N PRO A 79 -1.49 -0.54 -8.94
CA PRO A 79 -2.11 -1.57 -9.76
C PRO A 79 -3.60 -1.32 -9.88
N ARG A 80 -4.10 -1.33 -11.11
CA ARG A 80 -5.49 -1.00 -11.38
C ARG A 80 -6.33 -2.20 -11.77
N ASN A 81 -5.88 -3.37 -11.41
CA ASN A 81 -6.61 -4.60 -11.66
C ASN A 81 -7.90 -4.62 -10.84
N GLU A 82 -8.65 -5.69 -10.99
CA GLU A 82 -9.81 -5.90 -10.16
C GLU A 82 -9.49 -5.74 -8.69
N GLN A 83 -10.51 -5.40 -7.91
CA GLN A 83 -10.33 -5.20 -6.49
C GLN A 83 -9.91 -6.49 -5.83
N GLU A 84 -8.65 -6.61 -5.61
CA GLU A 84 -8.04 -7.72 -4.89
C GLU A 84 -7.00 -7.18 -3.95
N LEU A 85 -6.69 -7.97 -2.96
CA LEU A 85 -5.63 -7.64 -2.02
C LEU A 85 -4.35 -8.28 -2.52
N LYS A 86 -3.31 -7.48 -2.69
CA LYS A 86 -2.02 -7.96 -3.15
C LYS A 86 -0.99 -7.80 -2.06
N LEU A 87 -0.23 -8.86 -1.79
CA LEU A 87 0.87 -8.81 -0.86
C LEU A 87 2.11 -8.34 -1.58
N LEU A 88 2.73 -7.28 -1.07
CA LEU A 88 3.95 -6.75 -1.63
C LEU A 88 5.16 -7.22 -0.84
N THR A 89 6.28 -7.37 -1.52
CA THR A 89 7.56 -7.49 -0.83
C THR A 89 7.92 -6.12 -0.26
N LYS A 90 8.88 -6.11 0.66
CA LYS A 90 9.38 -4.87 1.22
C LYS A 90 9.96 -3.97 0.14
N GLN A 91 10.63 -4.57 -0.85
CA GLN A 91 11.18 -3.82 -1.98
C GLN A 91 10.09 -3.20 -2.85
N GLU A 92 9.05 -3.95 -3.15
CA GLU A 92 7.92 -3.44 -3.93
C GLU A 92 7.22 -2.30 -3.19
N PHE A 93 7.06 -2.43 -1.89
CA PHE A 93 6.48 -1.37 -1.07
C PHE A 93 7.31 -0.09 -1.17
N ARG A 94 8.64 -0.24 -1.08
CA ARG A 94 9.54 0.90 -1.20
C ARG A 94 9.41 1.58 -2.57
N TRP A 95 9.40 0.79 -3.63
CA TRP A 95 9.23 1.35 -4.98
C TRP A 95 7.93 2.12 -5.11
N LEU A 96 6.85 1.57 -4.58
CA LEU A 96 5.56 2.21 -4.64
C LEU A 96 5.58 3.55 -3.90
N MET A 97 6.18 3.57 -2.73
CA MET A 97 6.25 4.80 -1.94
C MET A 97 7.14 5.86 -2.58
N GLU A 98 8.06 5.46 -3.41
CA GLU A 98 8.93 6.39 -4.13
C GLU A 98 8.35 6.82 -5.47
N GLY A 99 7.14 6.36 -5.79
CA GLY A 99 6.52 6.71 -7.06
C GLY A 99 6.95 5.84 -8.23
N LEU A 100 7.65 4.75 -7.96
CA LEU A 100 8.06 3.81 -8.99
C LEU A 100 7.03 2.69 -9.11
N SER A 101 6.98 2.07 -10.28
CA SER A 101 6.10 0.92 -10.49
C SER A 101 6.56 -0.26 -9.64
N ILE A 102 5.60 -1.02 -9.10
CA ILE A 102 5.96 -2.24 -8.39
C ILE A 102 6.45 -3.33 -9.33
N ILE A 103 6.24 -3.15 -10.65
CA ILE A 103 6.75 -4.05 -11.65
C ILE A 103 7.90 -3.35 -12.36
N GLN A 104 9.12 -3.66 -11.94
CA GLN A 104 10.32 -3.04 -12.50
C GLN A 104 10.94 -3.98 -13.53
N LYS A 105 10.26 -4.17 -14.64
CA LYS A 105 10.65 -5.18 -15.62
C LYS A 105 12.09 -5.07 -16.06
N LYS A 106 12.61 -3.86 -16.18
CA LYS A 106 13.96 -3.65 -16.69
C LYS A 106 14.96 -3.28 -15.61
N ALA A 107 14.48 -2.94 -14.43
CA ALA A 107 15.35 -2.45 -13.37
C ALA A 107 16.34 -3.49 -12.89
N PHE A 108 16.01 -4.76 -13.03
CA PHE A 108 16.80 -5.85 -12.48
C PHE A 108 17.29 -6.82 -13.54
N GLU A 109 17.33 -6.38 -14.79
CA GLU A 109 17.91 -7.21 -15.82
C GLU A 109 19.41 -7.32 -15.56
N PRO A 110 19.95 -8.55 -15.45
CA PRO A 110 21.37 -8.72 -15.21
C PRO A 110 22.19 -8.09 -16.31
N GLY A 111 23.25 -7.42 -15.94
CA GLY A 111 24.16 -6.83 -16.92
C GLY A 111 23.71 -5.48 -17.46
N LYS A 112 22.65 -4.91 -16.91
CA LYS A 112 22.17 -3.61 -17.35
C LYS A 112 22.11 -2.64 -16.19
N PRO A 113 23.25 -2.24 -15.66
CA PRO A 113 23.25 -1.40 -14.45
C PRO A 113 22.54 -0.08 -14.61
N GLY A 114 22.49 0.47 -15.80
CA GLY A 114 21.81 1.73 -16.02
C GLY A 114 20.30 1.66 -15.93
N THR A 115 19.74 0.48 -15.83
CA THR A 115 18.29 0.33 -15.74
C THR A 115 17.79 0.20 -14.32
N VAL A 116 18.70 0.16 -13.37
CA VAL A 116 18.36 0.05 -11.97
C VAL A 116 17.93 1.43 -11.50
N CYS A 117 16.73 1.55 -11.08
CA CYS A 117 16.23 2.79 -10.49
C CYS A 117 14.82 3.09 -10.86
#